data_b7f96259aca32be83bd062b42d89ed03
#
_entry.id   b7f96259aca32be83bd062b42d89ed03
#
_cell.length_a   1.000
_cell.length_b   1.000
_cell.length_c   1.000
_cell.angle_alpha   90.00
_cell.angle_beta   90.00
_cell.angle_gamma   90.00
#
_symmetry.space_group_name_H-M   'P 1'
#
loop_
_entity.id
_entity.type
_entity.pdbx_description
1 polymer ?
#
loop_
_entity_poly.entity_id
_entity_poly.type
_entity_poly.pdbx_seq_one_letter_code
_entity_poly.pdbx_strand_id
1 'polypeptide(L)'
;MKEAFTRKSLLILGRGIGQVMFQNNALSGLLMLIGIFLNSWQMGLLAVSGNIISTLTARISGYDCDDIKNGLYGFNGTLVGIAVGVFMLLTVSSLMLMAIASCASTYIARFFNMQRVLPGFTTPFILSVWMLLGLCSWLMPDMLLVSDTETPASSSINYLQCFSMGIGQVMFQGNMMTGLFFLAGILVNSRNAA
;
A
#
# COMPACT_ATOMS: atom_id res chain seq x y z
N MET A 1 -11.59 26.70 8.32
CA MET A 1 -10.36 26.05 8.83
C MET A 1 -10.45 24.53 8.81
N LYS A 2 -11.52 23.89 9.33
CA LYS A 2 -11.72 22.42 9.33
C LYS A 2 -11.75 21.83 7.91
N GLU A 3 -12.48 22.42 6.96
CA GLU A 3 -12.58 21.91 5.57
C GLU A 3 -11.24 21.94 4.83
N ALA A 4 -10.45 23.00 5.01
CA ALA A 4 -9.12 23.10 4.40
C ALA A 4 -8.15 22.04 4.98
N PHE A 5 -8.27 21.72 6.25
CA PHE A 5 -7.49 20.66 6.90
C PHE A 5 -7.87 19.28 6.36
N THR A 6 -9.17 18.99 6.26
CA THR A 6 -9.69 17.72 5.74
C THR A 6 -9.26 17.52 4.28
N ARG A 7 -9.40 18.53 3.43
CA ARG A 7 -8.98 18.48 2.02
C ARG A 7 -7.47 18.19 1.88
N LYS A 8 -6.64 18.86 2.68
CA LYS A 8 -5.19 18.61 2.68
C LYS A 8 -4.84 17.19 3.10
N SER A 9 -5.53 16.65 4.11
CA SER A 9 -5.30 15.28 4.57
C SER A 9 -5.70 14.24 3.52
N LEU A 10 -6.83 14.42 2.83
CA LEU A 10 -7.26 13.54 1.74
C LEU A 10 -6.27 13.55 0.56
N LEU A 11 -5.72 14.71 0.22
CA LEU A 11 -4.69 14.80 -0.83
C LEU A 11 -3.42 14.05 -0.44
N ILE A 12 -3.00 14.11 0.82
CA ILE A 12 -1.82 13.37 1.31
C ILE A 12 -2.07 11.86 1.24
N LEU A 13 -3.24 11.39 1.68
CA LEU A 13 -3.60 9.97 1.61
C LEU A 13 -3.67 9.48 0.17
N GLY A 14 -4.31 10.24 -0.73
CA GLY A 14 -4.34 9.91 -2.15
C GLY A 14 -2.93 9.84 -2.76
N ARG A 15 -2.07 10.81 -2.49
CA ARG A 15 -0.66 10.74 -2.93
C ARG A 15 0.06 9.54 -2.36
N GLY A 16 -0.14 9.20 -1.08
CA GLY A 16 0.46 8.01 -0.47
C GLY A 16 0.08 6.72 -1.20
N ILE A 17 -1.18 6.56 -1.61
CA ILE A 17 -1.60 5.39 -2.41
C ILE A 17 -0.98 5.46 -3.81
N GLY A 18 -1.02 6.63 -4.47
CA GLY A 18 -0.40 6.82 -5.78
C GLY A 18 1.10 6.55 -5.80
N GLN A 19 1.81 6.90 -4.73
CA GLN A 19 3.25 6.68 -4.59
C GLN A 19 3.67 5.21 -4.64
N VAL A 20 2.77 4.26 -4.37
CA VAL A 20 3.07 2.82 -4.57
C VAL A 20 3.49 2.55 -6.02
N MET A 21 2.90 3.29 -6.97
CA MET A 21 3.22 3.22 -8.40
C MET A 21 4.04 4.46 -8.85
N PHE A 22 4.74 5.12 -7.93
CA PHE A 22 5.53 6.34 -8.16
C PHE A 22 4.73 7.52 -8.73
N GLN A 23 3.42 7.57 -8.46
CA GLN A 23 2.54 8.64 -8.91
C GLN A 23 2.30 9.64 -7.78
N ASN A 24 3.01 10.79 -7.78
CA ASN A 24 2.78 11.88 -6.82
C ASN A 24 1.52 12.68 -7.16
N ASN A 25 0.40 12.00 -7.34
CA ASN A 25 -0.88 12.58 -7.72
C ASN A 25 -2.02 11.94 -6.92
N ALA A 26 -2.81 12.78 -6.24
CA ALA A 26 -3.91 12.30 -5.42
C ALA A 26 -5.05 11.68 -6.23
N LEU A 27 -5.29 12.15 -7.47
CA LEU A 27 -6.30 11.58 -8.36
C LEU A 27 -5.88 10.18 -8.84
N SER A 28 -4.59 10.00 -9.17
CA SER A 28 -4.03 8.68 -9.48
C SER A 28 -4.22 7.70 -8.33
N GLY A 29 -3.90 8.14 -7.09
CA GLY A 29 -4.11 7.33 -5.90
C GLY A 29 -5.58 7.03 -5.63
N LEU A 30 -6.49 7.95 -5.92
CA LEU A 30 -7.94 7.73 -5.79
C LEU A 30 -8.41 6.64 -6.78
N LEU A 31 -7.98 6.71 -8.04
CA LEU A 31 -8.31 5.68 -9.04
C LEU A 31 -7.78 4.30 -8.62
N MET A 32 -6.55 4.24 -8.12
CA MET A 32 -5.98 3.00 -7.60
C MET A 32 -6.77 2.48 -6.40
N LEU A 33 -7.17 3.35 -5.47
CA LEU A 33 -7.99 2.98 -4.33
C LEU A 33 -9.35 2.42 -4.74
N ILE A 34 -10.01 3.05 -5.72
CA ILE A 34 -11.26 2.54 -6.28
C ILE A 34 -11.05 1.12 -6.83
N GLY A 35 -9.97 0.88 -7.58
CA GLY A 35 -9.62 -0.44 -8.07
C GLY A 35 -9.46 -1.47 -6.95
N ILE A 36 -8.80 -1.11 -5.85
CA ILE A 36 -8.64 -1.99 -4.68
C ILE A 36 -10.00 -2.30 -4.04
N PHE A 37 -10.86 -1.28 -3.84
CA PHE A 37 -12.19 -1.48 -3.27
C PHE A 37 -13.10 -2.36 -4.14
N LEU A 38 -12.99 -2.27 -5.48
CA LEU A 38 -13.73 -3.13 -6.41
C LEU A 38 -13.28 -4.60 -6.32
N ASN A 39 -12.03 -4.86 -6.00
CA ASN A 39 -11.54 -6.21 -5.78
C ASN A 39 -11.89 -6.73 -4.38
N SER A 40 -11.63 -5.91 -3.36
CA SER A 40 -11.93 -6.25 -1.96
C SER A 40 -12.10 -4.98 -1.13
N TRP A 41 -13.30 -4.79 -0.59
CA TRP A 41 -13.57 -3.67 0.30
C TRP A 41 -12.72 -3.73 1.58
N GLN A 42 -12.44 -4.93 2.08
CA GLN A 42 -11.59 -5.15 3.24
C GLN A 42 -10.15 -4.69 2.98
N MET A 43 -9.56 -5.07 1.85
CA MET A 43 -8.24 -4.61 1.45
C MET A 43 -8.19 -3.10 1.24
N GLY A 44 -9.25 -2.50 0.69
CA GLY A 44 -9.37 -1.04 0.57
C GLY A 44 -9.31 -0.34 1.92
N LEU A 45 -10.05 -0.85 2.92
CA LEU A 45 -10.00 -0.30 4.29
C LEU A 45 -8.63 -0.48 4.95
N LEU A 46 -8.01 -1.65 4.79
CA LEU A 46 -6.68 -1.92 5.35
C LEU A 46 -5.61 -1.04 4.70
N ALA A 47 -5.67 -0.85 3.38
CA ALA A 47 -4.79 0.06 2.63
C ALA A 47 -4.87 1.50 3.18
N VAL A 48 -6.09 2.02 3.36
CA VAL A 48 -6.32 3.35 3.92
C VAL A 48 -5.85 3.44 5.37
N SER A 49 -6.16 2.42 6.18
CA SER A 49 -5.76 2.40 7.60
C SER A 49 -4.24 2.39 7.76
N GLY A 50 -3.54 1.54 7.03
CA GLY A 50 -2.07 1.51 7.03
C GLY A 50 -1.45 2.83 6.57
N ASN A 51 -1.99 3.45 5.51
CA ASN A 51 -1.57 4.77 5.04
C ASN A 51 -1.74 5.84 6.12
N ILE A 52 -2.91 5.88 6.78
CA ILE A 52 -3.19 6.83 7.87
C ILE A 52 -2.20 6.65 9.01
N ILE A 53 -1.99 5.41 9.46
CA ILE A 53 -1.09 5.10 10.58
C ILE A 53 0.33 5.56 10.26
N SER A 54 0.88 5.20 9.09
CA SER A 54 2.22 5.60 8.69
C SER A 54 2.34 7.13 8.54
N THR A 55 1.36 7.79 7.95
CA THR A 55 1.36 9.25 7.80
C THR A 55 1.27 9.96 9.17
N LEU A 56 0.45 9.45 10.08
CA LEU A 56 0.35 9.97 11.44
C LEU A 56 1.64 9.75 12.22
N THR A 57 2.24 8.56 12.13
CA THR A 57 3.54 8.27 12.76
C THR A 57 4.60 9.25 12.31
N ALA A 58 4.71 9.52 10.99
CA ALA A 58 5.65 10.49 10.45
C ALA A 58 5.39 11.91 10.99
N ARG A 59 4.11 12.32 11.10
CA ARG A 59 3.74 13.64 11.66
C ARG A 59 4.09 13.76 13.14
N ILE A 60 3.73 12.77 13.94
CA ILE A 60 4.00 12.77 15.40
C ILE A 60 5.51 12.75 15.66
N SER A 61 6.27 12.04 14.83
CA SER A 61 7.75 11.99 14.91
C SER A 61 8.45 13.25 14.38
N GLY A 62 7.70 14.25 13.90
CA GLY A 62 8.26 15.52 13.43
C GLY A 62 9.10 15.39 12.15
N TYR A 63 8.77 14.46 11.26
CA TYR A 63 9.49 14.26 10.01
C TYR A 63 9.17 15.38 9.01
N ASP A 64 9.96 15.43 7.93
CA ASP A 64 9.86 16.50 6.94
C ASP A 64 8.45 16.65 6.38
N CYS A 65 7.94 17.90 6.40
CA CYS A 65 6.57 18.19 6.01
C CYS A 65 6.33 17.99 4.51
N ASP A 66 7.33 18.17 3.67
CA ASP A 66 7.18 18.04 2.23
C ASP A 66 7.20 16.56 1.83
N ASP A 67 8.01 15.73 2.47
CA ASP A 67 7.95 14.28 2.34
C ASP A 67 6.57 13.74 2.74
N ILE A 68 6.01 14.22 3.86
CA ILE A 68 4.66 13.83 4.31
C ILE A 68 3.60 14.29 3.31
N LYS A 69 3.65 15.53 2.81
CA LYS A 69 2.71 16.05 1.82
C LYS A 69 2.75 15.28 0.50
N ASN A 70 3.93 14.78 0.13
CA ASN A 70 4.14 13.96 -1.07
C ASN A 70 3.78 12.49 -0.87
N GLY A 71 3.33 12.08 0.33
CA GLY A 71 2.89 10.71 0.62
C GLY A 71 4.01 9.69 0.77
N LEU A 72 5.27 10.13 0.95
CA LEU A 72 6.46 9.27 0.97
C LEU A 72 6.55 8.33 2.19
N TYR A 73 5.75 8.55 3.22
CA TYR A 73 5.62 7.62 4.35
C TYR A 73 4.36 6.77 4.23
N GLY A 74 3.26 7.36 3.72
CA GLY A 74 1.96 6.70 3.62
C GLY A 74 1.95 5.48 2.70
N PHE A 75 2.74 5.48 1.61
CA PHE A 75 2.72 4.39 0.64
C PHE A 75 3.22 3.06 1.21
N ASN A 76 4.25 3.06 2.06
CA ASN A 76 4.70 1.85 2.73
C ASN A 76 3.62 1.29 3.66
N GLY A 77 2.92 2.16 4.41
CA GLY A 77 1.78 1.76 5.24
C GLY A 77 0.60 1.21 4.43
N THR A 78 0.32 1.78 3.25
CA THR A 78 -0.68 1.24 2.32
C THR A 78 -0.38 -0.22 1.98
N LEU A 79 0.85 -0.51 1.60
CA LEU A 79 1.30 -1.87 1.27
C LEU A 79 1.29 -2.81 2.49
N VAL A 80 1.67 -2.33 3.68
CA VAL A 80 1.56 -3.12 4.93
C VAL A 80 0.11 -3.51 5.18
N GLY A 81 -0.83 -2.55 5.06
CA GLY A 81 -2.26 -2.83 5.24
C GLY A 81 -2.77 -3.91 4.28
N ILE A 82 -2.45 -3.79 2.99
CA ILE A 82 -2.84 -4.77 1.97
C ILE A 82 -2.20 -6.14 2.28
N ALA A 83 -0.91 -6.19 2.62
CA ALA A 83 -0.21 -7.44 2.92
C ALA A 83 -0.83 -8.18 4.10
N VAL A 84 -1.24 -7.48 5.16
CA VAL A 84 -1.96 -8.10 6.27
C VAL A 84 -3.28 -8.71 5.80
N GLY A 85 -4.02 -8.03 4.91
CA GLY A 85 -5.26 -8.58 4.33
C GLY A 85 -5.04 -9.79 3.44
N VAL A 86 -3.86 -9.95 2.84
CA VAL A 86 -3.50 -11.08 1.96
C VAL A 86 -2.99 -12.27 2.75
N PHE A 87 -2.16 -12.04 3.79
CA PHE A 87 -1.39 -13.10 4.44
C PHE A 87 -1.91 -13.48 5.83
N MET A 88 -2.85 -12.73 6.39
CA MET A 88 -3.29 -12.95 7.77
C MET A 88 -4.82 -13.00 7.88
N LEU A 89 -5.31 -13.82 8.80
CA LEU A 89 -6.71 -13.81 9.23
C LEU A 89 -7.04 -12.43 9.84
N LEU A 90 -8.16 -11.83 9.40
CA LEU A 90 -8.59 -10.52 9.91
C LEU A 90 -9.19 -10.65 11.30
N THR A 91 -8.38 -10.42 12.30
CA THR A 91 -8.70 -10.39 13.71
C THR A 91 -8.27 -9.06 14.35
N VAL A 92 -8.73 -8.79 15.56
CA VAL A 92 -8.25 -7.60 16.31
C VAL A 92 -6.74 -7.63 16.47
N SER A 93 -6.17 -8.83 16.71
CA SER A 93 -4.72 -9.01 16.86
C SER A 93 -3.97 -8.69 15.57
N SER A 94 -4.47 -9.13 14.41
CA SER A 94 -3.82 -8.81 13.12
C SER A 94 -3.91 -7.32 12.79
N LEU A 95 -4.99 -6.63 13.17
CA LEU A 95 -5.10 -5.18 13.01
C LEU A 95 -4.12 -4.42 13.91
N MET A 96 -3.91 -4.88 15.15
CA MET A 96 -2.89 -4.30 16.03
C MET A 96 -1.47 -4.52 15.49
N LEU A 97 -1.18 -5.71 14.98
CA LEU A 97 0.09 -6.05 14.36
C LEU A 97 0.32 -5.24 13.07
N MET A 98 -0.73 -5.04 12.26
CA MET A 98 -0.69 -4.12 11.11
C MET A 98 -0.31 -2.70 11.53
N ALA A 99 -0.88 -2.19 12.62
CA ALA A 99 -0.56 -0.86 13.12
C ALA A 99 0.92 -0.77 13.54
N ILE A 100 1.43 -1.76 14.26
CA ILE A 100 2.84 -1.84 14.66
C ILE A 100 3.75 -1.91 13.44
N ALA A 101 3.45 -2.77 12.46
CA ALA A 101 4.24 -2.90 11.24
C ALA A 101 4.21 -1.63 10.39
N SER A 102 3.08 -0.92 10.33
CA SER A 102 2.96 0.37 9.64
C SER A 102 3.81 1.45 10.32
N CYS A 103 3.85 1.50 11.65
CA CYS A 103 4.76 2.37 12.39
C CYS A 103 6.23 2.00 12.10
N ALA A 104 6.57 0.71 12.18
CA ALA A 104 7.93 0.23 11.91
C ALA A 104 8.38 0.60 10.49
N SER A 105 7.53 0.42 9.47
CA SER A 105 7.85 0.79 8.10
C SER A 105 8.16 2.29 7.96
N THR A 106 7.49 3.14 8.74
CA THR A 106 7.73 4.59 8.75
C THR A 106 9.12 4.93 9.33
N TYR A 107 9.53 4.28 10.43
CA TYR A 107 10.86 4.48 11.01
C TYR A 107 11.96 3.95 10.10
N ILE A 108 11.76 2.79 9.47
CA ILE A 108 12.70 2.23 8.49
C ILE A 108 12.81 3.17 7.27
N ALA A 109 11.68 3.70 6.76
CA ALA A 109 11.68 4.68 5.66
C ALA A 109 12.48 5.92 6.02
N ARG A 110 12.32 6.43 7.25
CA ARG A 110 13.13 7.57 7.74
C ARG A 110 14.61 7.26 7.74
N PHE A 111 15.01 6.06 8.20
CA PHE A 111 16.41 5.64 8.19
C PHE A 111 17.00 5.68 6.78
N PHE A 112 16.29 5.15 5.77
CA PHE A 112 16.73 5.21 4.37
C PHE A 112 16.80 6.64 3.84
N ASN A 113 15.82 7.48 4.16
CA ASN A 113 15.81 8.89 3.73
C ASN A 113 16.97 9.70 4.33
N MET A 114 17.41 9.37 5.53
CA MET A 114 18.54 10.05 6.18
C MET A 114 19.89 9.71 5.55
N GLN A 115 20.09 8.48 5.11
CA GLN A 115 21.37 8.04 4.54
C GLN A 115 21.68 8.67 3.19
N ARG A 116 20.68 9.06 2.38
CA ARG A 116 20.81 9.64 1.03
C ARG A 116 21.66 8.84 0.04
N VAL A 117 22.13 7.66 0.42
CA VAL A 117 23.00 6.79 -0.41
C VAL A 117 22.18 5.84 -1.23
N LEU A 118 21.16 5.22 -0.63
CA LEU A 118 20.27 4.27 -1.28
C LEU A 118 18.83 4.71 -1.09
N PRO A 119 18.05 4.86 -2.17
CA PRO A 119 16.63 5.14 -2.06
C PRO A 119 15.91 3.94 -1.44
N GLY A 120 15.11 4.18 -0.40
CA GLY A 120 14.41 3.12 0.34
C GLY A 120 13.32 2.42 -0.47
N PHE A 121 12.64 3.15 -1.38
CA PHE A 121 11.48 2.64 -2.14
C PHE A 121 10.54 1.81 -1.26
N THR A 122 10.23 0.58 -1.66
CA THR A 122 9.38 -0.37 -0.94
C THR A 122 10.13 -1.22 0.10
N THR A 123 11.46 -1.05 0.25
CA THR A 123 12.26 -1.79 1.25
C THR A 123 11.70 -1.67 2.67
N PRO A 124 11.26 -0.49 3.15
CA PRO A 124 10.67 -0.36 4.48
C PRO A 124 9.44 -1.23 4.68
N PHE A 125 8.55 -1.29 3.69
CA PHE A 125 7.40 -2.19 3.68
C PHE A 125 7.84 -3.66 3.74
N ILE A 126 8.75 -4.08 2.84
CA ILE A 126 9.21 -5.47 2.73
C ILE A 126 9.80 -5.94 4.07
N LEU A 127 10.73 -5.18 4.65
CA LEU A 127 11.35 -5.52 5.92
C LEU A 127 10.31 -5.60 7.05
N SER A 128 9.38 -4.66 7.13
CA SER A 128 8.36 -4.64 8.17
C SER A 128 7.42 -5.84 8.06
N VAL A 129 7.01 -6.20 6.84
CA VAL A 129 6.13 -7.36 6.61
C VAL A 129 6.88 -8.68 6.83
N TRP A 130 8.12 -8.80 6.41
CA TRP A 130 8.92 -10.00 6.68
C TRP A 130 9.13 -10.22 8.18
N MET A 131 9.44 -9.16 8.93
CA MET A 131 9.53 -9.24 10.39
C MET A 131 8.20 -9.65 11.02
N LEU A 132 7.10 -9.06 10.56
CA LEU A 132 5.75 -9.39 11.03
C LEU A 132 5.40 -10.85 10.76
N LEU A 133 5.48 -11.29 9.50
CA LEU A 133 5.13 -12.65 9.10
C LEU A 133 6.07 -13.70 9.72
N GLY A 134 7.37 -13.41 9.78
CA GLY A 134 8.36 -14.25 10.44
C GLY A 134 8.07 -14.43 11.94
N LEU A 135 7.71 -13.34 12.63
CA LEU A 135 7.33 -13.42 14.04
C LEU A 135 6.02 -14.19 14.22
N CYS A 136 5.02 -13.95 13.36
CA CYS A 136 3.74 -14.67 13.42
C CYS A 136 3.91 -16.15 13.10
N SER A 137 4.75 -16.53 12.14
CA SER A 137 4.97 -17.93 11.81
C SER A 137 5.60 -18.73 12.96
N TRP A 138 6.34 -18.05 13.84
CA TRP A 138 6.97 -18.65 15.00
C TRP A 138 6.07 -18.64 16.24
N LEU A 139 5.36 -17.53 16.52
CA LEU A 139 4.59 -17.35 17.75
C LEU A 139 3.10 -17.68 17.61
N MET A 140 2.53 -17.42 16.42
CA MET A 140 1.08 -17.47 16.17
C MET A 140 0.79 -17.96 14.74
N PRO A 141 1.22 -19.18 14.36
CA PRO A 141 1.07 -19.69 12.98
C PRO A 141 -0.40 -19.74 12.53
N ASP A 142 -1.33 -19.96 13.45
CA ASP A 142 -2.78 -20.02 13.17
C ASP A 142 -3.37 -18.69 12.67
N MET A 143 -2.64 -17.59 12.79
CA MET A 143 -3.04 -16.29 12.25
C MET A 143 -2.69 -16.12 10.77
N LEU A 144 -1.85 -16.98 10.22
CA LEU A 144 -1.43 -16.91 8.83
C LEU A 144 -2.41 -17.66 7.92
N LEU A 145 -2.78 -17.03 6.79
CA LEU A 145 -3.53 -17.72 5.75
C LEU A 145 -2.60 -18.66 5.00
N VAL A 146 -2.98 -19.93 4.93
CA VAL A 146 -2.31 -20.89 4.06
C VAL A 146 -2.75 -20.60 2.63
N SER A 147 -1.82 -20.26 1.77
CA SER A 147 -2.10 -20.06 0.35
C SER A 147 -2.22 -21.43 -0.31
N ASP A 148 -3.44 -21.89 -0.57
CA ASP A 148 -3.65 -23.02 -1.46
C ASP A 148 -3.29 -22.56 -2.87
N THR A 149 -2.15 -23.00 -3.37
CA THR A 149 -1.72 -22.80 -4.75
C THR A 149 -2.57 -23.69 -5.65
N GLU A 150 -3.80 -23.29 -5.95
CA GLU A 150 -4.53 -23.86 -7.07
C GLU A 150 -3.77 -23.52 -8.35
N THR A 151 -3.18 -24.53 -8.98
CA THR A 151 -2.66 -24.38 -10.35
C THR A 151 -3.83 -24.06 -11.26
N PRO A 152 -3.85 -22.93 -11.94
CA PRO A 152 -4.95 -22.60 -12.85
C PRO A 152 -5.02 -23.66 -13.93
N ALA A 153 -6.21 -24.29 -14.09
CA ALA A 153 -6.49 -25.16 -15.21
C ALA A 153 -6.17 -24.39 -16.51
N SER A 154 -5.54 -25.05 -17.46
CA SER A 154 -5.08 -24.47 -18.73
C SER A 154 -6.23 -23.84 -19.52
N SER A 155 -6.52 -22.60 -19.24
CA SER A 155 -7.41 -21.76 -20.06
C SER A 155 -6.56 -21.06 -21.11
N SER A 156 -7.16 -20.79 -22.28
CA SER A 156 -6.53 -20.00 -23.33
C SER A 156 -5.98 -18.69 -22.75
N ILE A 157 -4.70 -18.40 -23.00
CA ILE A 157 -4.01 -17.21 -22.46
C ILE A 157 -4.66 -15.96 -23.07
N ASN A 158 -5.29 -15.16 -22.23
CA ASN A 158 -5.77 -13.83 -22.61
C ASN A 158 -4.69 -12.80 -22.22
N TYR A 159 -3.91 -12.32 -23.18
CA TYR A 159 -2.79 -11.40 -22.96
C TYR A 159 -3.22 -10.10 -22.28
N LEU A 160 -4.39 -9.55 -22.62
CA LEU A 160 -4.91 -8.33 -22.00
C LEU A 160 -5.22 -8.54 -20.52
N GLN A 161 -5.80 -9.69 -20.18
CA GLN A 161 -6.10 -10.06 -18.81
C GLN A 161 -4.80 -10.25 -18.02
N CYS A 162 -3.81 -10.99 -18.56
CA CYS A 162 -2.52 -11.21 -17.91
C CYS A 162 -1.77 -9.88 -17.68
N PHE A 163 -1.77 -8.99 -18.66
CA PHE A 163 -1.14 -7.68 -18.55
C PHE A 163 -1.81 -6.83 -17.45
N SER A 164 -3.14 -6.74 -17.49
CA SER A 164 -3.88 -5.95 -16.50
C SER A 164 -3.71 -6.50 -15.07
N MET A 165 -3.84 -7.83 -14.91
CA MET A 165 -3.63 -8.48 -13.61
C MET A 165 -2.19 -8.29 -13.12
N GLY A 166 -1.18 -8.33 -14.02
CA GLY A 166 0.21 -8.06 -13.67
C GLY A 166 0.41 -6.66 -13.08
N ILE A 167 -0.26 -5.64 -13.62
CA ILE A 167 -0.26 -4.30 -13.03
C ILE A 167 -0.92 -4.31 -11.64
N GLY A 168 -2.03 -5.00 -11.48
CA GLY A 168 -2.73 -5.14 -10.19
C GLY A 168 -1.88 -5.83 -9.13
N GLN A 169 -1.08 -6.82 -9.52
CA GLN A 169 -0.22 -7.59 -8.62
C GLN A 169 0.85 -6.75 -7.88
N VAL A 170 1.18 -5.56 -8.37
CA VAL A 170 2.06 -4.62 -7.65
C VAL A 170 1.51 -4.28 -6.25
N MET A 171 0.18 -4.32 -6.10
CA MET A 171 -0.50 -4.17 -4.81
C MET A 171 -1.26 -5.44 -4.40
N PHE A 172 -0.77 -6.61 -4.78
CA PHE A 172 -1.39 -7.91 -4.47
C PHE A 172 -2.84 -8.06 -4.97
N GLN A 173 -3.22 -7.38 -6.04
CA GLN A 173 -4.58 -7.43 -6.59
C GLN A 173 -4.62 -8.30 -7.84
N GLY A 174 -5.21 -9.49 -7.74
CA GLY A 174 -5.34 -10.45 -8.83
C GLY A 174 -6.58 -10.24 -9.72
N ASN A 175 -7.06 -9.01 -9.91
CA ASN A 175 -8.28 -8.70 -10.66
C ASN A 175 -7.98 -7.81 -11.86
N MET A 176 -8.53 -8.17 -13.03
CA MET A 176 -8.36 -7.41 -14.26
C MET A 176 -8.85 -5.96 -14.14
N MET A 177 -10.03 -5.75 -13.54
CA MET A 177 -10.59 -4.40 -13.37
C MET A 177 -9.68 -3.52 -12.54
N THR A 178 -9.11 -4.05 -11.46
CA THR A 178 -8.16 -3.32 -10.61
C THR A 178 -6.94 -2.87 -11.39
N GLY A 179 -6.37 -3.75 -12.22
CA GLY A 179 -5.24 -3.41 -13.07
C GLY A 179 -5.56 -2.30 -14.07
N LEU A 180 -6.77 -2.29 -14.65
CA LEU A 180 -7.22 -1.21 -15.54
C LEU A 180 -7.35 0.13 -14.79
N PHE A 181 -7.87 0.14 -13.55
CA PHE A 181 -7.91 1.34 -12.73
C PHE A 181 -6.51 1.84 -12.37
N PHE A 182 -5.56 0.93 -12.11
CA PHE A 182 -4.18 1.29 -11.86
C PHE A 182 -3.53 1.90 -13.10
N LEU A 183 -3.75 1.29 -14.26
CA LEU A 183 -3.28 1.84 -15.54
C LEU A 183 -3.87 3.23 -15.79
N ALA A 184 -5.17 3.41 -15.58
CA ALA A 184 -5.81 4.72 -15.70
C ALA A 184 -5.18 5.75 -14.73
N GLY A 185 -4.89 5.35 -13.49
CA GLY A 185 -4.20 6.19 -12.52
C GLY A 185 -2.79 6.62 -12.97
N ILE A 186 -2.03 5.72 -13.58
CA ILE A 186 -0.70 6.03 -14.14
C ILE A 186 -0.84 7.01 -15.31
N LEU A 187 -1.76 6.75 -16.23
CA LEU A 187 -1.98 7.59 -17.42
C LEU A 187 -2.42 9.02 -17.07
N VAL A 188 -3.23 9.19 -16.02
CA VAL A 188 -3.65 10.52 -15.55
C VAL A 188 -2.45 11.35 -15.09
N ASN A 189 -1.48 10.75 -14.41
CA ASN A 189 -0.29 11.48 -13.96
C ASN A 189 0.72 11.70 -15.08
N SER A 190 0.93 10.73 -15.95
CA SER A 190 1.88 10.84 -17.06
C SER A 190 1.48 11.95 -18.05
N ARG A 191 0.19 12.20 -18.22
CA ARG A 191 -0.33 13.28 -19.05
C ARG A 191 -0.06 14.69 -18.50
N ASN A 192 0.08 14.79 -17.17
CA ASN A 192 0.35 16.06 -16.48
C ASN A 192 1.85 16.30 -16.24
N ALA A 193 2.68 15.30 -16.52
CA ALA A 193 4.13 15.36 -16.35
C ALA A 193 4.89 15.58 -17.68
N ALA A 194 4.18 15.56 -18.81
CA ALA A 194 4.68 15.88 -20.15
C ALA A 194 4.31 17.31 -20.56
#